data_8e3f622a75e67cb25851d3ca93d5fa24
#
_entry.id   8e3f622a75e67cb25851d3ca93d5fa24
#
_cell.length_a   1.000
_cell.length_b   1.000
_cell.length_c   1.000
_cell.angle_alpha   90.00
_cell.angle_beta   90.00
_cell.angle_gamma   90.00
#
_symmetry.space_group_name_H-M   'P 1'
#
loop_
_entity.id
_entity.type
_entity.pdbx_description
1 polymer ?
#
loop_
_entity_poly.entity_id
_entity_poly.type
_entity_poly.pdbx_seq_one_letter_code
_entity_poly.pdbx_strand_id
1 'polypeptide(L)'
;MFLGIDIGSSSSKAALIDEQKKLAAVSVINLGTGTGAYEDAIKDAFLQAGIQADDIKCTVVTGYGRVNYKEADRQITEITCHAKGVDFLTRDAKTIVDIGGQDAKVIKLNGDGQVANFVMNEKCAAGTGRFLEVMARVLGCSLSDLSDLADQSTAEISISNVCTVFAESEVISRLAAGETIEDVARGAHVAIAKRVMGMCCRVGYEPKVVMTGGVALNSNMVDALSKELECLIEVAPHCQAAGAVGAAVFAYDHYNKEKKV
;
A
#
# COMPACT_ATOMS: atom_id res chain seq x y z
N MET A 1 -0.86 -7.56 24.71
CA MET A 1 -0.57 -7.24 23.32
C MET A 1 -1.39 -6.05 22.85
N PHE A 2 -1.03 -5.43 21.72
CA PHE A 2 -1.70 -4.25 21.14
C PHE A 2 -2.04 -4.55 19.70
N LEU A 3 -3.33 -4.42 19.36
CA LEU A 3 -3.85 -4.82 18.06
C LEU A 3 -4.08 -3.59 17.17
N GLY A 4 -3.55 -3.65 15.95
CA GLY A 4 -3.86 -2.73 14.88
C GLY A 4 -4.58 -3.43 13.75
N ILE A 5 -5.67 -2.85 13.27
CA ILE A 5 -6.50 -3.40 12.19
C ILE A 5 -6.57 -2.37 11.07
N ASP A 6 -6.29 -2.79 9.84
CA ASP A 6 -6.51 -2.00 8.64
C ASP A 6 -7.56 -2.67 7.75
N ILE A 7 -8.76 -2.10 7.73
CA ILE A 7 -9.88 -2.57 6.88
C ILE A 7 -9.87 -1.78 5.59
N GLY A 8 -9.05 -2.24 4.64
CA GLY A 8 -8.89 -1.59 3.35
C GLY A 8 -10.01 -1.95 2.35
N SER A 9 -10.01 -1.32 1.19
CA SER A 9 -10.98 -1.57 0.12
C SER A 9 -10.78 -2.92 -0.59
N SER A 10 -9.52 -3.38 -0.70
CA SER A 10 -9.15 -4.61 -1.44
C SER A 10 -8.55 -5.69 -0.54
N SER A 11 -8.12 -5.35 0.66
CA SER A 11 -7.52 -6.31 1.61
C SER A 11 -7.73 -5.85 3.05
N SER A 12 -7.78 -6.81 3.98
CA SER A 12 -7.86 -6.58 5.43
C SER A 12 -6.56 -7.07 6.08
N LYS A 13 -6.05 -6.32 7.05
CA LYS A 13 -4.78 -6.64 7.70
C LYS A 13 -4.91 -6.49 9.21
N ALA A 14 -4.17 -7.30 9.94
CA ALA A 14 -3.97 -7.18 11.38
C ALA A 14 -2.49 -7.22 11.73
N ALA A 15 -2.09 -6.45 12.72
CA ALA A 15 -0.75 -6.44 13.26
C ALA A 15 -0.78 -6.43 14.79
N LEU A 16 0.17 -7.11 15.41
CA LEU A 16 0.32 -7.18 16.85
C LEU A 16 1.67 -6.61 17.28
N ILE A 17 1.64 -5.72 18.26
CA ILE A 17 2.82 -5.17 18.95
C ILE A 17 2.83 -5.70 20.38
N ASP A 18 4.01 -6.13 20.87
CA ASP A 18 4.21 -6.60 22.25
C ASP A 18 4.44 -5.45 23.23
N GLU A 19 4.63 -5.80 24.50
CA GLU A 19 4.91 -4.84 25.57
C GLU A 19 6.29 -4.18 25.48
N GLN A 20 7.20 -4.76 24.72
CA GLN A 20 8.53 -4.21 24.41
C GLN A 20 8.54 -3.36 23.15
N LYS A 21 7.34 -3.07 22.59
CA LYS A 21 7.14 -2.34 21.33
C LYS A 21 7.80 -3.03 20.14
N LYS A 22 7.75 -4.37 20.08
CA LYS A 22 8.22 -5.18 18.94
C LYS A 22 7.03 -5.73 18.18
N LEU A 23 7.19 -5.85 16.87
CA LEU A 23 6.21 -6.48 15.99
C LEU A 23 6.19 -8.00 16.28
N ALA A 24 5.06 -8.52 16.72
CA ALA A 24 4.89 -9.92 17.11
C ALA A 24 4.23 -10.77 16.00
N ALA A 25 3.28 -10.19 15.26
CA ALA A 25 2.62 -10.87 14.15
C ALA A 25 2.07 -9.86 13.14
N VAL A 26 1.95 -10.31 11.89
CA VAL A 26 1.29 -9.57 10.80
C VAL A 26 0.49 -10.55 9.96
N SER A 27 -0.76 -10.23 9.71
CA SER A 27 -1.64 -10.97 8.80
C SER A 27 -2.19 -10.08 7.70
N VAL A 28 -2.30 -10.62 6.50
CA VAL A 28 -2.87 -9.96 5.32
C VAL A 28 -3.83 -10.91 4.63
N ILE A 29 -5.10 -10.53 4.54
CA ILE A 29 -6.14 -11.25 3.81
C ILE A 29 -6.56 -10.41 2.60
N ASN A 30 -6.44 -10.96 1.40
CA ASN A 30 -6.73 -10.27 0.14
C ASN A 30 -8.23 -10.18 -0.15
N LEU A 31 -9.00 -9.77 0.84
CA LEU A 31 -10.42 -9.47 0.77
C LEU A 31 -10.68 -8.19 1.57
N GLY A 32 -11.38 -7.24 0.96
CA GLY A 32 -11.58 -5.92 1.52
C GLY A 32 -12.84 -5.75 2.34
N THR A 33 -13.19 -4.49 2.58
CA THR A 33 -14.36 -4.08 3.35
C THR A 33 -15.65 -4.73 2.84
N GLY A 34 -16.55 -5.05 3.76
CA GLY A 34 -17.83 -5.71 3.45
C GLY A 34 -17.78 -7.25 3.40
N THR A 35 -16.60 -7.87 3.49
CA THR A 35 -16.44 -9.33 3.42
C THR A 35 -16.26 -10.01 4.78
N GLY A 36 -16.05 -9.26 5.87
CA GLY A 36 -15.68 -9.82 7.19
C GLY A 36 -14.23 -10.31 7.29
N ALA A 37 -13.42 -10.18 6.25
CA ALA A 37 -12.04 -10.68 6.20
C ALA A 37 -11.09 -10.09 7.25
N TYR A 38 -11.45 -8.97 7.87
CA TYR A 38 -10.71 -8.43 9.01
C TYR A 38 -10.74 -9.38 10.22
N GLU A 39 -11.83 -10.14 10.43
CA GLU A 39 -11.90 -11.15 11.49
C GLU A 39 -10.91 -12.29 11.24
N ASP A 40 -10.79 -12.72 9.98
CA ASP A 40 -9.83 -13.76 9.62
C ASP A 40 -8.39 -13.27 9.76
N ALA A 41 -8.12 -12.00 9.41
CA ALA A 41 -6.81 -11.39 9.63
C ALA A 41 -6.45 -11.31 11.13
N ILE A 42 -7.40 -10.98 11.99
CA ILE A 42 -7.22 -10.96 13.45
C ILE A 42 -6.95 -12.37 13.96
N LYS A 43 -7.78 -13.37 13.58
CA LYS A 43 -7.61 -14.77 14.00
C LYS A 43 -6.25 -15.32 13.60
N ASP A 44 -5.82 -15.06 12.36
CA ASP A 44 -4.52 -15.50 11.87
C ASP A 44 -3.37 -14.82 12.63
N ALA A 45 -3.44 -13.51 12.88
CA ALA A 45 -2.45 -12.80 13.70
C ALA A 45 -2.37 -13.34 15.14
N PHE A 46 -3.51 -13.68 15.76
CA PHE A 46 -3.54 -14.30 17.09
C PHE A 46 -2.91 -15.68 17.08
N LEU A 47 -3.19 -16.47 16.05
CA LEU A 47 -2.61 -17.81 15.89
C LEU A 47 -1.08 -17.74 15.74
N GLN A 48 -0.58 -16.81 14.91
CA GLN A 48 0.86 -16.58 14.72
C GLN A 48 1.56 -16.20 16.03
N ALA A 49 0.91 -15.37 16.85
CA ALA A 49 1.48 -14.90 18.13
C ALA A 49 1.20 -15.86 19.31
N GLY A 50 0.38 -16.90 19.15
CA GLY A 50 0.01 -17.84 20.20
C GLY A 50 -0.80 -17.20 21.35
N ILE A 51 -1.69 -16.25 21.03
CA ILE A 51 -2.50 -15.49 22.01
C ILE A 51 -4.00 -15.67 21.79
N GLN A 52 -4.79 -15.19 22.76
CA GLN A 52 -6.24 -15.11 22.70
C GLN A 52 -6.71 -13.65 22.75
N ALA A 53 -7.98 -13.43 22.48
CA ALA A 53 -8.58 -12.08 22.48
C ALA A 53 -8.39 -11.34 23.81
N ASP A 54 -8.47 -12.05 24.94
CA ASP A 54 -8.32 -11.49 26.29
C ASP A 54 -6.90 -10.97 26.57
N ASP A 55 -5.91 -11.34 25.75
CA ASP A 55 -4.53 -10.83 25.87
C ASP A 55 -4.35 -9.43 25.24
N ILE A 56 -5.38 -8.93 24.53
CA ILE A 56 -5.33 -7.63 23.88
C ILE A 56 -5.67 -6.53 24.89
N LYS A 57 -4.77 -5.57 25.03
CA LYS A 57 -4.90 -4.44 25.97
C LYS A 57 -5.51 -3.19 25.36
N CYS A 58 -5.34 -3.02 24.05
CA CYS A 58 -5.87 -1.90 23.29
C CYS A 58 -5.89 -2.24 21.80
N THR A 59 -6.96 -1.82 21.13
CA THR A 59 -7.19 -2.01 19.70
C THR A 59 -7.38 -0.67 19.00
N VAL A 60 -6.64 -0.45 17.93
CA VAL A 60 -6.82 0.70 17.03
C VAL A 60 -7.18 0.20 15.64
N VAL A 61 -8.20 0.77 15.04
CA VAL A 61 -8.63 0.46 13.68
C VAL A 61 -8.39 1.63 12.72
N THR A 62 -7.99 1.29 11.50
CA THR A 62 -7.76 2.22 10.40
C THR A 62 -8.31 1.65 9.08
N GLY A 63 -8.04 2.34 7.97
CA GLY A 63 -8.49 1.96 6.63
C GLY A 63 -9.85 2.53 6.26
N TYR A 64 -10.28 2.26 5.03
CA TYR A 64 -11.54 2.73 4.47
C TYR A 64 -12.75 2.24 5.29
N GLY A 65 -12.74 0.98 5.71
CA GLY A 65 -13.83 0.34 6.46
C GLY A 65 -13.84 0.60 7.97
N ARG A 66 -12.89 1.38 8.52
CA ARG A 66 -12.74 1.58 9.98
C ARG A 66 -14.02 2.01 10.71
N VAL A 67 -14.89 2.77 10.03
CA VAL A 67 -16.13 3.30 10.63
C VAL A 67 -17.13 2.20 10.98
N ASN A 68 -17.01 1.03 10.37
CA ASN A 68 -17.88 -0.12 10.59
C ASN A 68 -17.40 -1.01 11.75
N TYR A 69 -16.15 -0.86 12.21
CA TYR A 69 -15.60 -1.62 13.33
C TYR A 69 -15.76 -0.82 14.64
N LYS A 70 -16.79 -1.16 15.42
CA LYS A 70 -17.21 -0.42 16.62
C LYS A 70 -16.48 -0.85 17.91
N GLU A 71 -15.79 -1.99 17.87
CA GLU A 71 -15.16 -2.63 19.02
C GLU A 71 -13.76 -2.10 19.32
N ALA A 72 -13.22 -1.23 18.45
CA ALA A 72 -11.93 -0.62 18.67
C ALA A 72 -11.98 0.48 19.73
N ASP A 73 -10.95 0.53 20.57
CA ASP A 73 -10.75 1.63 21.53
C ASP A 73 -10.59 2.97 20.82
N ARG A 74 -9.97 2.96 19.62
CA ARG A 74 -9.81 4.16 18.78
C ARG A 74 -9.87 3.87 17.29
N GLN A 75 -10.37 4.86 16.55
CA GLN A 75 -10.34 4.91 15.10
C GLN A 75 -9.38 6.04 14.67
N ILE A 76 -8.38 5.70 13.86
CA ILE A 76 -7.37 6.66 13.36
C ILE A 76 -7.37 6.64 11.84
N THR A 77 -7.08 7.80 11.23
CA THR A 77 -7.07 7.92 9.76
C THR A 77 -5.96 7.08 9.14
N GLU A 78 -6.21 6.58 7.96
CA GLU A 78 -5.29 5.73 7.21
C GLU A 78 -3.94 6.42 6.95
N ILE A 79 -3.98 7.68 6.52
CA ILE A 79 -2.77 8.48 6.27
C ILE A 79 -1.88 8.55 7.52
N THR A 80 -2.48 8.79 8.68
CA THR A 80 -1.77 8.89 9.96
C THR A 80 -1.17 7.55 10.36
N CYS A 81 -1.92 6.44 10.17
CA CYS A 81 -1.43 5.11 10.48
C CYS A 81 -0.32 4.67 9.53
N HIS A 82 -0.41 4.96 8.23
CA HIS A 82 0.67 4.68 7.27
C HIS A 82 1.95 5.41 7.64
N ALA A 83 1.88 6.71 7.94
CA ALA A 83 3.03 7.48 8.41
C ALA A 83 3.70 6.83 9.64
N LYS A 84 2.89 6.49 10.65
CA LYS A 84 3.37 5.86 11.89
C LYS A 84 3.96 4.47 11.67
N GLY A 85 3.34 3.68 10.78
CA GLY A 85 3.80 2.32 10.46
C GLY A 85 5.12 2.33 9.71
N VAL A 86 5.26 3.20 8.72
CA VAL A 86 6.52 3.34 7.97
C VAL A 86 7.63 3.88 8.87
N ASP A 87 7.38 4.89 9.69
CA ASP A 87 8.36 5.40 10.67
C ASP A 87 8.84 4.30 11.64
N PHE A 88 7.95 3.37 12.01
CA PHE A 88 8.29 2.23 12.86
C PHE A 88 9.06 1.13 12.10
N LEU A 89 8.69 0.84 10.85
CA LEU A 89 9.27 -0.25 10.05
C LEU A 89 10.59 0.11 9.38
N THR A 90 10.75 1.39 9.04
CA THR A 90 11.93 1.91 8.34
C THR A 90 12.51 3.08 9.13
N ARG A 91 13.73 3.50 8.78
CA ARG A 91 14.34 4.68 9.42
C ARG A 91 14.46 5.81 8.42
N ASP A 92 14.23 7.02 8.90
CA ASP A 92 14.49 8.27 8.14
C ASP A 92 13.68 8.42 6.83
N ALA A 93 12.56 7.72 6.66
CA ALA A 93 11.67 7.94 5.54
C ALA A 93 11.26 9.42 5.45
N LYS A 94 11.32 10.01 4.26
CA LYS A 94 10.88 11.38 4.00
C LYS A 94 9.59 11.42 3.20
N THR A 95 9.42 10.46 2.32
CA THR A 95 8.24 10.34 1.47
C THR A 95 7.78 8.90 1.46
N ILE A 96 6.48 8.70 1.62
CA ILE A 96 5.84 7.39 1.47
C ILE A 96 5.04 7.43 0.18
N VAL A 97 5.20 6.41 -0.66
CA VAL A 97 4.34 6.13 -1.81
C VAL A 97 3.60 4.84 -1.52
N ASP A 98 2.32 4.96 -1.21
CA ASP A 98 1.43 3.82 -0.99
C ASP A 98 0.55 3.60 -2.22
N ILE A 99 0.69 2.44 -2.86
CA ILE A 99 -0.14 2.06 -4.01
C ILE A 99 -0.93 0.82 -3.64
N GLY A 100 -2.19 1.05 -3.30
CA GLY A 100 -3.17 0.03 -2.99
C GLY A 100 -3.85 -0.55 -4.23
N GLY A 101 -4.83 -1.43 -4.00
CA GLY A 101 -5.63 -2.01 -5.08
C GLY A 101 -6.53 -0.97 -5.76
N GLN A 102 -7.16 -0.07 -5.01
CA GLN A 102 -8.13 0.90 -5.55
C GLN A 102 -7.75 2.36 -5.33
N ASP A 103 -6.71 2.64 -4.60
CA ASP A 103 -6.24 3.99 -4.29
C ASP A 103 -4.72 4.07 -4.34
N ALA A 104 -4.19 5.29 -4.41
CA ALA A 104 -2.78 5.59 -4.27
C ALA A 104 -2.62 6.84 -3.41
N LYS A 105 -1.59 6.85 -2.59
CA LYS A 105 -1.29 7.95 -1.68
C LYS A 105 0.19 8.30 -1.75
N VAL A 106 0.49 9.59 -1.70
CA VAL A 106 1.84 10.06 -1.46
C VAL A 106 1.81 10.91 -0.21
N ILE A 107 2.63 10.56 0.78
CA ILE A 107 2.66 11.21 2.08
C ILE A 107 4.08 11.75 2.31
N LYS A 108 4.19 13.05 2.53
CA LYS A 108 5.44 13.69 2.98
C LYS A 108 5.50 13.69 4.50
N LEU A 109 6.62 13.27 5.03
CA LEU A 109 6.89 13.27 6.48
C LEU A 109 7.75 14.47 6.88
N ASN A 110 7.54 14.96 8.10
CA ASN A 110 8.46 15.89 8.75
C ASN A 110 9.62 15.12 9.43
N GLY A 111 10.52 15.85 10.09
CA GLY A 111 11.67 15.28 10.79
C GLY A 111 11.32 14.31 11.94
N ASP A 112 10.08 14.36 12.44
CA ASP A 112 9.58 13.57 13.56
C ASP A 112 8.72 12.37 13.09
N GLY A 113 8.75 12.02 11.79
CA GLY A 113 7.95 10.94 11.23
C GLY A 113 6.44 11.23 11.16
N GLN A 114 6.03 12.49 11.32
CA GLN A 114 4.62 12.90 11.25
C GLN A 114 4.26 13.38 9.84
N VAL A 115 2.99 13.32 9.51
CA VAL A 115 2.48 13.81 8.22
C VAL A 115 2.64 15.31 8.11
N ALA A 116 3.45 15.77 7.17
CA ALA A 116 3.61 17.18 6.82
C ALA A 116 2.63 17.59 5.70
N ASN A 117 2.47 16.73 4.68
CA ASN A 117 1.57 16.95 3.55
C ASN A 117 1.20 15.61 2.92
N PHE A 118 0.09 15.53 2.20
CA PHE A 118 -0.26 14.33 1.44
C PHE A 118 -1.13 14.65 0.22
N VAL A 119 -1.08 13.75 -0.75
CA VAL A 119 -1.99 13.71 -1.91
C VAL A 119 -2.52 12.31 -2.04
N MET A 120 -3.80 12.16 -2.35
CA MET A 120 -4.49 10.88 -2.49
C MET A 120 -5.29 10.82 -3.79
N ASN A 121 -5.27 9.68 -4.43
CA ASN A 121 -6.13 9.29 -5.55
C ASN A 121 -7.00 8.12 -5.11
N GLU A 122 -8.25 8.37 -4.78
CA GLU A 122 -9.21 7.38 -4.25
C GLU A 122 -10.39 7.10 -5.21
N LYS A 123 -10.46 7.81 -6.33
CA LYS A 123 -11.62 7.76 -7.25
C LYS A 123 -11.28 7.30 -8.67
N CYS A 124 -10.00 7.23 -8.99
CA CYS A 124 -9.55 6.89 -10.34
C CYS A 124 -8.63 5.67 -10.29
N ALA A 125 -8.96 4.62 -11.04
CA ALA A 125 -8.16 3.40 -11.12
C ALA A 125 -6.77 3.64 -11.74
N ALA A 126 -6.62 4.69 -12.57
CA ALA A 126 -5.31 5.05 -13.12
C ALA A 126 -4.33 5.42 -12.00
N GLY A 127 -3.19 4.73 -11.95
CA GLY A 127 -2.20 4.90 -10.90
C GLY A 127 -2.41 4.03 -9.65
N THR A 128 -3.24 2.97 -9.74
CA THR A 128 -3.50 2.02 -8.65
C THR A 128 -3.30 0.57 -9.14
N GLY A 129 -3.35 -0.39 -8.21
CA GLY A 129 -3.28 -1.82 -8.55
C GLY A 129 -4.37 -2.26 -9.54
N ARG A 130 -5.55 -1.64 -9.49
CA ARG A 130 -6.64 -1.92 -10.43
C ARG A 130 -6.26 -1.67 -11.89
N PHE A 131 -5.40 -0.70 -12.15
CA PHE A 131 -4.87 -0.48 -13.50
C PHE A 131 -4.05 -1.70 -13.97
N LEU A 132 -3.16 -2.22 -13.13
CA LEU A 132 -2.38 -3.43 -13.46
C LEU A 132 -3.27 -4.66 -13.65
N GLU A 133 -4.31 -4.83 -12.84
CA GLU A 133 -5.28 -5.93 -12.99
C GLU A 133 -5.99 -5.87 -14.36
N VAL A 134 -6.38 -4.66 -14.80
CA VAL A 134 -6.99 -4.48 -16.13
C VAL A 134 -5.99 -4.82 -17.23
N MET A 135 -4.75 -4.36 -17.12
CA MET A 135 -3.69 -4.66 -18.10
C MET A 135 -3.37 -6.15 -18.15
N ALA A 136 -3.20 -6.81 -17.01
CA ALA A 136 -2.97 -8.26 -16.94
C ALA A 136 -4.10 -9.05 -17.63
N ARG A 137 -5.37 -8.66 -17.39
CA ARG A 137 -6.52 -9.28 -18.07
C ARG A 137 -6.47 -9.10 -19.58
N VAL A 138 -6.13 -7.92 -20.09
CA VAL A 138 -6.04 -7.64 -21.53
C VAL A 138 -4.91 -8.44 -22.18
N LEU A 139 -3.78 -8.56 -21.47
CA LEU A 139 -2.61 -9.32 -21.93
C LEU A 139 -2.78 -10.84 -21.76
N GLY A 140 -3.85 -11.30 -21.11
CA GLY A 140 -4.12 -12.73 -20.88
C GLY A 140 -3.16 -13.39 -19.91
N CYS A 141 -2.57 -12.64 -18.97
CA CYS A 141 -1.61 -13.12 -17.97
C CYS A 141 -2.13 -12.91 -16.54
N SER A 142 -1.47 -13.54 -15.55
CA SER A 142 -1.72 -13.23 -14.15
C SER A 142 -1.07 -11.89 -13.75
N LEU A 143 -1.53 -11.32 -12.63
CA LEU A 143 -0.92 -10.09 -12.11
C LEU A 143 0.55 -10.31 -11.69
N SER A 144 0.91 -11.52 -11.24
CA SER A 144 2.29 -11.90 -10.92
C SER A 144 3.16 -11.95 -12.18
N ASP A 145 2.64 -12.51 -13.28
CA ASP A 145 3.42 -12.66 -14.52
C ASP A 145 3.66 -11.32 -15.24
N LEU A 146 2.85 -10.31 -14.92
CA LEU A 146 2.95 -8.99 -15.55
C LEU A 146 4.31 -8.33 -15.29
N SER A 147 4.91 -8.58 -14.13
CA SER A 147 6.27 -8.10 -13.80
C SER A 147 7.32 -8.83 -14.65
N ASP A 148 7.22 -10.16 -14.74
CA ASP A 148 8.19 -10.98 -15.49
C ASP A 148 8.12 -10.70 -17.01
N LEU A 149 6.93 -10.42 -17.53
CA LEU A 149 6.75 -9.96 -18.91
C LEU A 149 7.45 -8.61 -19.15
N ALA A 150 7.25 -7.65 -18.24
CA ALA A 150 7.85 -6.33 -18.37
C ALA A 150 9.40 -6.36 -18.31
N ASP A 151 9.99 -7.34 -17.63
CA ASP A 151 11.45 -7.54 -17.59
C ASP A 151 12.02 -7.97 -18.96
N GLN A 152 11.21 -8.59 -19.81
CA GLN A 152 11.58 -9.07 -21.13
C GLN A 152 11.38 -8.01 -22.22
N SER A 153 10.89 -6.83 -21.88
CA SER A 153 10.66 -5.73 -22.81
C SER A 153 11.95 -5.26 -23.48
N THR A 154 11.87 -5.05 -24.78
CA THR A 154 12.99 -4.59 -25.62
C THR A 154 12.77 -3.18 -26.17
N ALA A 155 11.56 -2.63 -26.08
CA ALA A 155 11.22 -1.30 -26.59
C ALA A 155 10.45 -0.48 -25.54
N GLU A 156 10.68 0.82 -25.54
CA GLU A 156 9.90 1.76 -24.74
C GLU A 156 8.66 2.18 -25.51
N ILE A 157 7.49 1.81 -25.01
CA ILE A 157 6.21 2.28 -25.52
C ILE A 157 5.49 3.15 -24.49
N SER A 158 4.76 4.15 -24.96
CA SER A 158 3.98 5.02 -24.10
C SER A 158 2.51 4.56 -24.09
N ILE A 159 1.94 4.39 -22.91
CA ILE A 159 0.53 4.11 -22.69
C ILE A 159 -0.09 5.27 -21.93
N SER A 160 -1.33 5.61 -22.25
CA SER A 160 -2.08 6.67 -21.57
C SER A 160 -2.22 6.38 -20.06
N ASN A 161 -1.91 7.37 -19.25
CA ASN A 161 -2.05 7.32 -17.79
C ASN A 161 -3.23 8.15 -17.26
N VAL A 162 -4.09 8.65 -18.16
CA VAL A 162 -5.20 9.54 -17.81
C VAL A 162 -6.42 8.75 -17.32
N CYS A 163 -6.82 7.73 -18.07
CA CYS A 163 -7.99 6.92 -17.78
C CYS A 163 -7.73 5.45 -18.14
N THR A 164 -8.03 4.54 -17.21
CA THR A 164 -7.84 3.08 -17.40
C THR A 164 -8.61 2.54 -18.59
N VAL A 165 -9.84 3.03 -18.85
CA VAL A 165 -10.66 2.59 -20.00
C VAL A 165 -10.02 2.97 -21.34
N PHE A 166 -9.44 4.17 -21.43
CA PHE A 166 -8.74 4.58 -22.65
C PHE A 166 -7.42 3.84 -22.81
N ALA A 167 -6.70 3.59 -21.71
CA ALA A 167 -5.48 2.78 -21.73
C ALA A 167 -5.77 1.33 -22.19
N GLU A 168 -6.87 0.72 -21.73
CA GLU A 168 -7.30 -0.61 -22.16
C GLU A 168 -7.53 -0.65 -23.67
N SER A 169 -8.25 0.32 -24.24
CA SER A 169 -8.49 0.42 -25.68
C SER A 169 -7.20 0.68 -26.48
N GLU A 170 -6.30 1.49 -25.94
CA GLU A 170 -4.99 1.77 -26.55
C GLU A 170 -4.13 0.49 -26.59
N VAL A 171 -4.06 -0.25 -25.49
CA VAL A 171 -3.31 -1.51 -25.39
C VAL A 171 -3.79 -2.52 -26.43
N ILE A 172 -5.11 -2.72 -26.57
CA ILE A 172 -5.69 -3.59 -27.59
C ILE A 172 -5.26 -3.16 -29.00
N SER A 173 -5.26 -1.85 -29.27
CA SER A 173 -4.86 -1.31 -30.58
C SER A 173 -3.36 -1.52 -30.84
N ARG A 174 -2.51 -1.40 -29.84
CA ARG A 174 -1.04 -1.63 -29.94
C ARG A 174 -0.73 -3.09 -30.23
N LEU A 175 -1.37 -4.01 -29.51
CA LEU A 175 -1.26 -5.46 -29.76
C LEU A 175 -1.72 -5.82 -31.19
N ALA A 176 -2.82 -5.24 -31.65
CA ALA A 176 -3.30 -5.43 -33.03
C ALA A 176 -2.34 -4.85 -34.08
N ALA A 177 -1.55 -3.83 -33.72
CA ALA A 177 -0.51 -3.26 -34.57
C ALA A 177 0.80 -4.07 -34.55
N GLY A 178 0.90 -5.13 -33.72
CA GLY A 178 2.04 -6.04 -33.68
C GLY A 178 3.07 -5.70 -32.60
N GLU A 179 2.77 -4.80 -31.67
CA GLU A 179 3.62 -4.60 -30.48
C GLU A 179 3.58 -5.83 -29.58
N THR A 180 4.67 -6.14 -28.90
CA THR A 180 4.79 -7.33 -28.05
C THR A 180 4.07 -7.14 -26.71
N ILE A 181 3.66 -8.25 -26.10
CA ILE A 181 3.02 -8.21 -24.77
C ILE A 181 4.00 -7.72 -23.70
N GLU A 182 5.29 -7.99 -23.86
CA GLU A 182 6.37 -7.59 -22.99
C GLU A 182 6.55 -6.05 -22.99
N ASP A 183 6.57 -5.44 -24.17
CA ASP A 183 6.70 -3.99 -24.32
C ASP A 183 5.44 -3.27 -23.79
N VAL A 184 4.26 -3.84 -24.03
CA VAL A 184 2.98 -3.33 -23.48
C VAL A 184 2.97 -3.45 -21.95
N ALA A 185 3.41 -4.58 -21.40
CA ALA A 185 3.50 -4.77 -19.94
C ALA A 185 4.44 -3.71 -19.31
N ARG A 186 5.60 -3.47 -19.91
CA ARG A 186 6.52 -2.42 -19.44
C ARG A 186 5.89 -1.03 -19.53
N GLY A 187 5.25 -0.71 -20.66
CA GLY A 187 4.54 0.55 -20.87
C GLY A 187 3.45 0.80 -19.81
N ALA A 188 2.75 -0.25 -19.37
CA ALA A 188 1.76 -0.15 -18.30
C ALA A 188 2.36 0.25 -16.95
N HIS A 189 3.51 -0.32 -16.59
CA HIS A 189 4.23 0.08 -15.35
C HIS A 189 4.69 1.53 -15.42
N VAL A 190 5.26 1.95 -16.55
CA VAL A 190 5.69 3.35 -16.78
C VAL A 190 4.52 4.32 -16.72
N ALA A 191 3.36 3.94 -17.24
CA ALA A 191 2.15 4.77 -17.18
C ALA A 191 1.72 5.06 -15.73
N ILE A 192 1.74 4.04 -14.84
CA ILE A 192 1.47 4.23 -13.41
C ILE A 192 2.57 5.08 -12.77
N ALA A 193 3.83 4.78 -13.04
CA ALA A 193 4.96 5.51 -12.46
C ALA A 193 4.87 7.02 -12.76
N LYS A 194 4.59 7.40 -14.00
CA LYS A 194 4.35 8.81 -14.40
C LYS A 194 3.17 9.44 -13.69
N ARG A 195 2.09 8.69 -13.47
CA ARG A 195 0.93 9.18 -12.73
C ARG A 195 1.28 9.47 -11.27
N VAL A 196 1.97 8.53 -10.62
CA VAL A 196 2.40 8.64 -9.23
C VAL A 196 3.48 9.72 -9.07
N MET A 197 4.40 9.85 -10.00
CA MET A 197 5.39 10.95 -10.04
C MET A 197 4.68 12.31 -10.02
N GLY A 198 3.60 12.48 -10.78
CA GLY A 198 2.80 13.69 -10.73
C GLY A 198 2.17 13.96 -9.34
N MET A 199 1.87 12.91 -8.55
CA MET A 199 1.43 13.05 -7.16
C MET A 199 2.59 13.43 -6.24
N CYS A 200 3.77 12.82 -6.44
CA CYS A 200 4.99 13.15 -5.71
C CYS A 200 5.39 14.62 -5.88
N CYS A 201 5.34 15.13 -7.12
CA CYS A 201 5.62 16.54 -7.40
C CYS A 201 4.63 17.48 -6.67
N ARG A 202 3.34 17.15 -6.65
CA ARG A 202 2.33 17.96 -5.95
C ARG A 202 2.50 17.99 -4.43
N VAL A 203 2.98 16.93 -3.83
CA VAL A 203 3.23 16.87 -2.38
C VAL A 203 4.56 17.52 -2.01
N GLY A 204 5.45 17.72 -2.99
CA GLY A 204 6.82 18.19 -2.77
C GLY A 204 7.66 17.09 -2.11
N TYR A 205 7.77 15.92 -2.78
CA TYR A 205 8.50 14.77 -2.26
C TYR A 205 9.98 15.09 -2.00
N GLU A 206 10.57 14.33 -1.10
CA GLU A 206 11.99 14.38 -0.78
C GLU A 206 12.60 12.96 -0.89
N PRO A 207 13.87 12.84 -1.30
CA PRO A 207 14.59 11.55 -1.30
C PRO A 207 14.52 10.83 0.05
N LYS A 208 14.77 9.52 0.04
CA LYS A 208 14.39 8.49 1.01
C LYS A 208 12.89 8.18 0.89
N VAL A 209 12.54 7.81 -0.33
CA VAL A 209 11.18 7.37 -0.68
C VAL A 209 11.02 5.91 -0.26
N VAL A 210 9.95 5.64 0.49
CA VAL A 210 9.56 4.30 0.91
C VAL A 210 8.25 3.93 0.24
N MET A 211 8.21 2.76 -0.40
CA MET A 211 7.00 2.26 -1.05
C MET A 211 6.27 1.24 -0.16
N THR A 212 4.95 1.38 -0.11
CA THR A 212 4.01 0.50 0.58
C THR A 212 2.83 0.12 -0.31
N GLY A 213 1.92 -0.69 0.22
CA GLY A 213 0.77 -1.21 -0.52
C GLY A 213 1.07 -2.49 -1.28
N GLY A 214 0.03 -3.12 -1.84
CA GLY A 214 0.17 -4.38 -2.56
C GLY A 214 1.02 -4.28 -3.83
N VAL A 215 1.02 -3.13 -4.47
CA VAL A 215 1.78 -2.88 -5.70
C VAL A 215 3.29 -2.77 -5.43
N ALA A 216 3.72 -2.52 -4.19
CA ALA A 216 5.14 -2.55 -3.81
C ALA A 216 5.79 -3.94 -3.94
N LEU A 217 4.99 -5.00 -4.04
CA LEU A 217 5.47 -6.37 -4.31
C LEU A 217 5.86 -6.59 -5.77
N ASN A 218 5.49 -5.68 -6.67
CA ASN A 218 5.85 -5.74 -8.08
C ASN A 218 7.17 -4.98 -8.30
N SER A 219 8.26 -5.73 -8.54
CA SER A 219 9.61 -5.16 -8.72
C SER A 219 9.70 -4.20 -9.89
N ASN A 220 9.03 -4.48 -11.01
CA ASN A 220 8.98 -3.59 -12.17
C ASN A 220 8.28 -2.26 -11.85
N MET A 221 7.29 -2.26 -10.97
CA MET A 221 6.64 -1.02 -10.54
C MET A 221 7.61 -0.17 -9.70
N VAL A 222 8.33 -0.80 -8.77
CA VAL A 222 9.36 -0.13 -7.95
C VAL A 222 10.45 0.46 -8.86
N ASP A 223 10.92 -0.32 -9.84
CA ASP A 223 11.95 0.09 -10.81
C ASP A 223 11.47 1.24 -11.70
N ALA A 224 10.26 1.12 -12.26
CA ALA A 224 9.68 2.17 -13.09
C ALA A 224 9.52 3.49 -12.31
N LEU A 225 9.05 3.42 -11.06
CA LEU A 225 8.88 4.61 -10.23
C LEU A 225 10.24 5.18 -9.78
N SER A 226 11.24 4.33 -9.49
CA SER A 226 12.60 4.77 -9.17
C SER A 226 13.23 5.55 -10.32
N LYS A 227 13.00 5.11 -11.57
CA LYS A 227 13.47 5.83 -12.78
C LYS A 227 12.76 7.16 -12.95
N GLU A 228 11.44 7.22 -12.80
CA GLU A 228 10.68 8.47 -12.94
C GLU A 228 11.00 9.50 -11.84
N LEU A 229 11.33 9.06 -10.63
CA LEU A 229 11.69 9.93 -9.50
C LEU A 229 13.20 10.22 -9.42
N GLU A 230 14.01 9.59 -10.28
CA GLU A 230 15.48 9.68 -10.29
C GLU A 230 16.10 9.42 -8.90
N CYS A 231 15.49 8.51 -8.12
CA CYS A 231 15.97 8.14 -6.79
C CYS A 231 15.68 6.67 -6.48
N LEU A 232 16.48 6.09 -5.58
CA LEU A 232 16.22 4.75 -5.08
C LEU A 232 14.96 4.75 -4.20
N ILE A 233 14.13 3.74 -4.39
CA ILE A 233 12.93 3.49 -3.58
C ILE A 233 13.18 2.26 -2.73
N GLU A 234 12.98 2.40 -1.43
CA GLU A 234 12.98 1.31 -0.48
C GLU A 234 11.56 0.72 -0.38
N VAL A 235 11.43 -0.61 -0.45
CA VAL A 235 10.17 -1.27 -0.14
C VAL A 235 10.14 -1.56 1.35
N ALA A 236 9.11 -1.08 2.05
CA ALA A 236 8.98 -1.30 3.48
C ALA A 236 8.86 -2.79 3.80
N PRO A 237 9.48 -3.29 4.90
CA PRO A 237 9.11 -4.58 5.45
C PRO A 237 7.60 -4.62 5.71
N HIS A 238 6.94 -5.76 5.42
CA HIS A 238 5.48 -5.87 5.54
C HIS A 238 4.72 -4.75 4.81
N CYS A 239 5.16 -4.36 3.62
CA CYS A 239 4.67 -3.21 2.85
C CYS A 239 3.14 -3.14 2.72
N GLN A 240 2.45 -4.28 2.67
CA GLN A 240 0.99 -4.34 2.60
C GLN A 240 0.31 -4.00 3.93
N ALA A 241 1.01 -4.13 5.06
CA ALA A 241 0.44 -4.00 6.40
C ALA A 241 0.90 -2.75 7.15
N ALA A 242 1.58 -1.81 6.49
CA ALA A 242 2.11 -0.60 7.13
C ALA A 242 1.02 0.18 7.90
N GLY A 243 -0.21 0.27 7.36
CA GLY A 243 -1.34 0.88 8.05
C GLY A 243 -1.73 0.15 9.34
N ALA A 244 -1.81 -1.20 9.31
CA ALA A 244 -2.13 -2.01 10.49
C ALA A 244 -1.02 -1.93 11.54
N VAL A 245 0.26 -1.97 11.11
CA VAL A 245 1.42 -1.80 12.02
C VAL A 245 1.36 -0.44 12.70
N GLY A 246 1.11 0.64 11.96
CA GLY A 246 0.95 1.98 12.53
C GLY A 246 -0.21 2.08 13.52
N ALA A 247 -1.33 1.43 13.22
CA ALA A 247 -2.48 1.33 14.13
C ALA A 247 -2.10 0.59 15.44
N ALA A 248 -1.36 -0.54 15.35
CA ALA A 248 -0.88 -1.27 16.52
C ALA A 248 0.11 -0.45 17.37
N VAL A 249 0.99 0.32 16.73
CA VAL A 249 1.89 1.25 17.43
C VAL A 249 1.09 2.34 18.14
N PHE A 250 0.05 2.87 17.53
CA PHE A 250 -0.85 3.83 18.20
C PHE A 250 -1.60 3.20 19.37
N ALA A 251 -2.03 1.93 19.26
CA ALA A 251 -2.66 1.21 20.37
C ALA A 251 -1.70 1.09 21.57
N TYR A 252 -0.44 0.72 21.32
CA TYR A 252 0.62 0.70 22.33
C TYR A 252 0.84 2.08 22.96
N ASP A 253 1.04 3.12 22.14
CA ASP A 253 1.34 4.47 22.61
C ASP A 253 0.18 5.05 23.43
N HIS A 254 -1.07 4.79 23.04
CA HIS A 254 -2.27 5.24 23.74
C HIS A 254 -2.38 4.60 25.13
N TYR A 255 -2.34 3.27 25.20
CA TYR A 255 -2.45 2.54 26.46
C TYR A 255 -1.38 2.96 27.48
N ASN A 256 -0.13 3.15 27.03
CA ASN A 256 0.96 3.54 27.92
C ASN A 256 0.91 5.02 28.35
N LYS A 257 0.22 5.89 27.61
CA LYS A 257 -0.03 7.28 28.05
C LYS A 257 -1.09 7.33 29.14
N GLU A 258 -2.17 6.57 29.01
CA GLU A 258 -3.25 6.54 30.02
C GLU A 258 -2.79 5.97 31.37
N LYS A 259 -1.83 5.04 31.40
CA LYS A 259 -1.25 4.50 32.63
C LYS A 259 -0.31 5.47 33.38
N LYS A 260 0.11 6.57 32.74
CA LYS A 260 1.00 7.57 33.35
C LYS A 260 0.25 8.76 33.95
N VAL A 261 -1.08 8.80 33.78
CA VAL A 261 -2.00 9.77 34.37
C VAL A 261 -2.69 9.13 35.55
#